data_fd8ec30b56786657a07817efc0761f57
#
_entry.id   fd8ec30b56786657a07817efc0761f57
#
_cell.length_a   1.000
_cell.length_b   1.000
_cell.length_c   1.000
_cell.angle_alpha   90.00
_cell.angle_beta   90.00
_cell.angle_gamma   90.00
#
_symmetry.space_group_name_H-M   'P 1'
#
loop_
_entity.id
_entity.type
_entity.pdbx_description
1 polymer ?
#
loop_
_entity_poly.entity_id
_entity_poly.type
_entity_poly.pdbx_seq_one_letter_code
_entity_poly.pdbx_strand_id
1 'polypeptide(L)'
;MERYLVISSHTLEDCQLAKDHFAKYNAGFLTHFEWGCYDNDHNAYAFIEADSHQQALLAVPPFLRNKARAIKVVEFAPAGVKDDIHKRTS
;
A
#
# COMPACT_ATOMS: atom_id res chain seq x y z
N MET A 1 -7.61 -7.92 13.22
CA MET A 1 -7.08 -7.52 11.91
C MET A 1 -5.61 -7.19 12.01
N GLU A 2 -4.88 -7.52 10.98
CA GLU A 2 -3.48 -7.17 10.86
C GLU A 2 -3.33 -5.87 10.09
N ARG A 3 -2.18 -5.22 10.26
CA ARG A 3 -1.88 -3.99 9.54
C ARG A 3 -0.94 -4.30 8.39
N TYR A 4 -1.27 -3.79 7.20
CA TYR A 4 -0.48 -4.00 5.99
C TYR A 4 -0.07 -2.67 5.39
N LEU A 5 1.18 -2.59 4.93
CA LEU A 5 1.60 -1.52 4.03
C LEU A 5 1.30 -1.99 2.61
N VAL A 6 0.40 -1.29 1.95
CA VAL A 6 0.04 -1.59 0.56
C VAL A 6 0.77 -0.62 -0.34
N ILE A 7 1.48 -1.17 -1.33
CA ILE A 7 2.25 -0.40 -2.31
C ILE A 7 1.66 -0.68 -3.68
N SER A 8 1.14 0.34 -4.32
CA SER A 8 0.55 0.24 -5.65
C SER A 8 1.49 0.91 -6.65
N SER A 9 2.21 0.11 -7.43
CA SER A 9 3.11 0.61 -8.46
C SER A 9 2.35 0.91 -9.74
N HIS A 10 2.76 1.96 -10.46
CA HIS A 10 2.11 2.37 -11.70
C HIS A 10 3.10 3.09 -12.59
N THR A 11 2.79 3.18 -13.89
CA THR A 11 3.60 3.95 -14.82
C THR A 11 3.24 5.44 -14.74
N LEU A 12 4.05 6.28 -15.37
CA LEU A 12 3.74 7.71 -15.45
C LEU A 12 2.38 7.94 -16.13
N GLU A 13 2.09 7.20 -17.18
CA GLU A 13 0.80 7.29 -17.88
C GLU A 13 -0.34 6.87 -16.96
N ASP A 14 -0.16 5.78 -16.23
CA ASP A 14 -1.15 5.31 -15.26
C ASP A 14 -1.39 6.33 -14.17
N CYS A 15 -0.36 7.05 -13.75
CA CYS A 15 -0.48 8.08 -12.73
C CYS A 15 -1.45 9.18 -13.16
N GLN A 16 -1.34 9.64 -14.39
CA GLN A 16 -2.23 10.68 -14.92
C GLN A 16 -3.65 10.17 -15.14
N LEU A 17 -3.77 8.97 -15.71
CA LEU A 17 -5.06 8.33 -15.91
C LEU A 17 -5.76 8.04 -14.58
N ALA A 18 -4.98 7.62 -13.58
CA ALA A 18 -5.53 7.31 -12.26
C ALA A 18 -6.11 8.55 -11.61
N LYS A 19 -5.43 9.69 -11.69
CA LYS A 19 -5.94 10.93 -11.10
C LYS A 19 -7.30 11.30 -11.66
N ASP A 20 -7.44 11.24 -12.98
CA ASP A 20 -8.70 11.59 -13.64
C ASP A 20 -9.78 10.57 -13.34
N HIS A 21 -9.45 9.28 -13.43
CA HIS A 21 -10.39 8.20 -13.22
C HIS A 21 -10.89 8.16 -11.77
N PHE A 22 -9.97 8.20 -10.82
CA PHE A 22 -10.33 8.02 -9.42
C PHE A 22 -10.94 9.25 -8.78
N ALA A 23 -10.61 10.44 -9.27
CA ALA A 23 -11.29 11.65 -8.84
C ALA A 23 -12.77 11.56 -9.17
N LYS A 24 -13.12 10.91 -10.28
CA LYS A 24 -14.48 10.79 -10.75
C LYS A 24 -15.21 9.58 -10.17
N TYR A 25 -14.54 8.42 -10.11
CA TYR A 25 -15.19 7.15 -9.81
C TYR A 25 -14.77 6.52 -8.49
N ASN A 26 -13.62 6.86 -7.95
CA ASN A 26 -13.12 6.28 -6.70
C ASN A 26 -12.19 7.26 -5.99
N ALA A 27 -12.77 8.35 -5.51
CA ALA A 27 -12.01 9.38 -4.82
C ALA A 27 -11.32 8.85 -3.55
N GLY A 28 -11.90 7.81 -2.93
CA GLY A 28 -11.31 7.20 -1.74
C GLY A 28 -9.91 6.65 -1.98
N PHE A 29 -9.66 6.07 -3.16
CA PHE A 29 -8.33 5.57 -3.49
C PHE A 29 -7.31 6.71 -3.56
N LEU A 30 -7.70 7.85 -4.16
CA LEU A 30 -6.80 9.00 -4.24
C LEU A 30 -6.50 9.61 -2.88
N THR A 31 -7.52 9.71 -2.03
CA THR A 31 -7.38 10.41 -0.75
C THR A 31 -6.81 9.52 0.35
N HIS A 32 -7.04 8.21 0.26
CA HIS A 32 -6.55 7.27 1.27
C HIS A 32 -5.07 6.93 1.09
N PHE A 33 -4.62 6.86 -0.16
CA PHE A 33 -3.23 6.57 -0.48
C PHE A 33 -2.41 7.86 -0.56
N GLU A 34 -1.15 7.77 -0.18
CA GLU A 34 -0.19 8.83 -0.36
C GLU A 34 0.65 8.51 -1.60
N TRP A 35 0.86 9.51 -2.44
CA TRP A 35 1.42 9.32 -3.78
C TRP A 35 2.78 9.96 -3.90
N GLY A 36 3.75 9.20 -4.40
CA GLY A 36 5.12 9.66 -4.58
C GLY A 36 5.42 10.30 -5.93
N CYS A 37 4.40 10.53 -6.76
CA CYS A 37 4.61 10.98 -8.14
C CYS A 37 5.39 12.28 -8.27
N TYR A 38 5.20 13.21 -7.35
CA TYR A 38 5.91 14.50 -7.38
C TYR A 38 7.38 14.38 -7.02
N ASP A 39 7.77 13.27 -6.41
CA ASP A 39 9.16 12.99 -6.09
C ASP A 39 9.74 11.92 -7.01
N ASN A 40 9.14 11.76 -8.19
CA ASN A 40 9.55 10.80 -9.20
C ASN A 40 9.48 9.34 -8.73
N ASP A 41 8.63 9.08 -7.76
CA ASP A 41 8.36 7.73 -7.27
C ASP A 41 6.93 7.35 -7.67
N HIS A 42 6.79 6.51 -8.69
CA HIS A 42 5.49 6.13 -9.24
C HIS A 42 4.84 5.01 -8.44
N ASN A 43 4.71 5.24 -7.15
CA ASN A 43 4.03 4.34 -6.23
C ASN A 43 3.05 5.11 -5.38
N ALA A 44 1.98 4.44 -4.99
CA ALA A 44 1.06 4.93 -3.98
C ALA A 44 1.16 4.03 -2.75
N TYR A 45 1.07 4.60 -1.58
CA TYR A 45 1.30 3.92 -0.31
C TYR A 45 0.12 4.15 0.63
N ALA A 46 -0.30 3.09 1.32
CA ALA A 46 -1.30 3.22 2.37
C ALA A 46 -1.13 2.12 3.41
N PHE A 47 -1.50 2.41 4.65
CA PHE A 47 -1.64 1.38 5.67
C PHE A 47 -3.10 0.92 5.68
N ILE A 48 -3.29 -0.38 5.54
CA ILE A 48 -4.62 -0.99 5.45
C ILE A 48 -4.73 -2.08 6.52
N GLU A 49 -5.81 -2.08 7.27
CA GLU A 49 -6.11 -3.16 8.19
C GLU A 49 -6.93 -4.23 7.46
N ALA A 50 -6.47 -5.46 7.54
CA ALA A 50 -7.09 -6.57 6.84
C ALA A 50 -6.73 -7.88 7.50
N ASP A 51 -7.44 -8.96 7.15
CA ASP A 51 -7.19 -10.28 7.71
C ASP A 51 -6.18 -11.09 6.88
N SER A 52 -5.88 -10.66 5.67
CA SER A 52 -4.93 -11.34 4.79
C SER A 52 -4.31 -10.37 3.81
N HIS A 53 -3.21 -10.79 3.17
CA HIS A 53 -2.58 -10.02 2.10
C HIS A 53 -3.56 -9.75 0.96
N GLN A 54 -4.30 -10.76 0.55
CA GLN A 54 -5.27 -10.64 -0.54
C GLN A 54 -6.36 -9.64 -0.18
N GLN A 55 -6.82 -9.66 1.05
CA GLN A 55 -7.84 -8.72 1.49
C GLN A 55 -7.31 -7.29 1.50
N ALA A 56 -6.06 -7.10 1.94
CA ALA A 56 -5.43 -5.78 1.92
C ALA A 56 -5.33 -5.23 0.48
N LEU A 57 -5.02 -6.10 -0.48
CA LEU A 57 -4.88 -5.70 -1.88
C LEU A 57 -6.21 -5.29 -2.53
N LEU A 58 -7.34 -5.62 -1.92
CA LEU A 58 -8.64 -5.16 -2.42
C LEU A 58 -8.80 -3.64 -2.34
N ALA A 59 -7.96 -2.96 -1.55
CA ALA A 59 -7.94 -1.50 -1.51
C ALA A 59 -7.40 -0.90 -2.81
N VAL A 60 -6.71 -1.68 -3.63
CA VAL A 60 -6.17 -1.26 -4.92
C VAL A 60 -7.14 -1.64 -6.03
N PRO A 61 -7.45 -0.73 -6.96
CA PRO A 61 -8.34 -1.07 -8.08
C PRO A 61 -7.85 -2.27 -8.88
N PRO A 62 -8.76 -3.07 -9.46
CA PRO A 62 -8.38 -4.32 -10.13
C PRO A 62 -7.31 -4.18 -11.20
N PHE A 63 -7.34 -3.11 -12.00
CA PHE A 63 -6.40 -2.97 -13.11
C PHE A 63 -4.98 -2.58 -12.67
N LEU A 64 -4.80 -2.18 -11.40
CA LEU A 64 -3.49 -1.90 -10.83
C LEU A 64 -3.05 -2.97 -9.83
N ARG A 65 -3.96 -3.89 -9.49
CA ARG A 65 -3.74 -4.82 -8.38
C ARG A 65 -2.61 -5.81 -8.66
N ASN A 66 -2.39 -6.19 -9.91
CA ASN A 66 -1.33 -7.12 -10.27
C ASN A 66 0.07 -6.53 -10.09
N LYS A 67 0.17 -5.20 -10.00
CA LYS A 67 1.44 -4.51 -9.75
C LYS A 67 1.55 -4.03 -8.31
N ALA A 68 0.58 -4.39 -7.48
CA ALA A 68 0.56 -3.98 -6.07
C ALA A 68 1.05 -5.12 -5.20
N ARG A 69 1.52 -4.77 -4.02
CA ARG A 69 1.88 -5.75 -3.01
C ARG A 69 1.47 -5.25 -1.63
N ALA A 70 1.25 -6.18 -0.73
CA ALA A 70 0.92 -5.89 0.65
C ALA A 70 1.99 -6.52 1.54
N ILE A 71 2.50 -5.75 2.47
CA ILE A 71 3.51 -6.17 3.43
C ILE A 71 2.90 -6.08 4.81
N LYS A 72 2.84 -7.19 5.52
CA LYS A 72 2.38 -7.19 6.90
C LYS A 72 3.42 -6.46 7.76
N VAL A 73 2.98 -5.47 8.51
CA VAL A 73 3.85 -4.66 9.35
C VAL A 73 3.39 -4.73 10.79
N VAL A 74 4.35 -4.65 11.70
CA VAL A 74 4.07 -4.64 13.13
C VAL A 74 4.94 -3.57 13.78
N GLU A 75 4.48 -3.08 14.93
CA GLU A 75 5.26 -2.18 15.75
C GLU A 75 5.93 -2.97 16.85
N PHE A 76 7.15 -2.58 17.19
CA PHE A 76 7.86 -3.17 18.33
C PHE A 76 7.96 -2.16 19.44
N ALA A 77 7.64 -2.60 20.65
CA ALA A 77 7.96 -1.81 21.84
C ALA A 77 9.49 -1.78 22.02
N PRO A 78 10.06 -0.68 22.50
CA PRO A 78 11.53 -0.58 22.68
C PRO A 78 12.14 -1.73 23.46
N ALA A 79 11.43 -2.26 24.43
CA ALA A 79 11.93 -3.37 25.26
C ALA A 79 11.96 -4.72 24.53
N GLY A 80 11.23 -4.88 23.43
CA GLY A 80 11.12 -6.16 22.72
C GLY A 80 11.88 -6.23 21.41
N VAL A 81 12.43 -5.12 20.94
CA VAL A 81 12.94 -5.03 19.57
C VAL A 81 14.09 -5.99 19.28
N LYS A 82 15.07 -6.07 20.18
CA LYS A 82 16.31 -6.75 19.86
C LYS A 82 16.24 -8.27 19.82
N ASP A 83 15.21 -8.87 20.39
CA ASP A 83 15.11 -10.33 20.43
C ASP A 83 14.22 -10.89 19.33
N ASP A 84 13.23 -10.12 18.87
CA ASP A 84 12.20 -10.63 17.98
C ASP A 84 12.48 -10.42 16.51
N ILE A 85 13.23 -9.39 16.14
CA ILE A 85 13.48 -9.07 14.74
C ILE A 85 14.14 -10.24 14.00
N HIS A 86 15.18 -10.81 14.57
CA HIS A 86 15.93 -11.89 13.93
C HIS A 86 15.16 -13.20 13.87
N LYS A 87 14.31 -13.45 14.84
CA LYS A 87 13.47 -14.64 14.86
C LYS A 87 12.39 -14.60 13.79
N ARG A 88 11.90 -13.42 13.47
CA ARG A 88 10.82 -13.25 12.49
C ARG A 88 11.30 -13.27 11.06
N THR A 89 12.56 -12.95 10.82
CA THR A 89 13.14 -12.94 9.49
C THR A 89 13.74 -14.28 9.08
N SER A 90 13.86 -15.18 9.99
CA SER A 90 14.43 -16.50 9.74
C SER A 90 13.42 -17.50 9.20
#